data_7a464a2c2296424a872189ed1792c4ee
#
_entry.id   7a464a2c2296424a872189ed1792c4ee
#
_cell.length_a   1.000
_cell.length_b   1.000
_cell.length_c   1.000
_cell.angle_alpha   90.00
_cell.angle_beta   90.00
_cell.angle_gamma   90.00
#
_symmetry.space_group_name_H-M   'P 1'
#
loop_
_entity.id
_entity.type
_entity.pdbx_description
1 polymer ?
#
loop_
_entity_poly.entity_id
_entity_poly.type
_entity_poly.pdbx_seq_one_letter_code
_entity_poly.pdbx_strand_id
1 'polypeptide(L)'
;MRTDITALEIKPGDGVVKVGTAFQLNLFAVDRRGGTDLIPGNMAAWSSSDERVAEVNRQGRVTPRRVGSLTITATYAGKSVLAAFSVVD
;
A
#
# COMPACT_ATOMS: atom_id res chain seq x y z
N MET A 1 13.34 -5.41 -17.06
CA MET A 1 12.45 -6.05 -16.06
C MET A 1 13.28 -6.68 -14.95
N ARG A 2 12.92 -6.41 -13.73
CA ARG A 2 13.59 -7.07 -12.62
C ARG A 2 13.04 -8.46 -12.43
N THR A 3 13.94 -9.43 -12.36
CA THR A 3 13.56 -10.83 -12.15
C THR A 3 14.03 -11.36 -10.80
N ASP A 4 14.76 -10.54 -10.04
CA ASP A 4 15.35 -10.94 -8.77
C ASP A 4 14.60 -10.38 -7.55
N ILE A 5 13.36 -9.96 -7.73
CA ILE A 5 12.52 -9.45 -6.64
C ILE A 5 12.16 -10.61 -5.72
N THR A 6 12.49 -10.48 -4.43
CA THR A 6 12.18 -11.50 -3.43
C THR A 6 11.00 -11.10 -2.55
N ALA A 7 10.72 -9.81 -2.42
CA ALA A 7 9.63 -9.32 -1.58
C ALA A 7 9.21 -7.92 -2.01
N LEU A 8 8.09 -7.47 -1.47
CA LEU A 8 7.62 -6.10 -1.62
C LEU A 8 7.45 -5.49 -0.24
N GLU A 9 7.61 -4.16 -0.16
CA GLU A 9 7.36 -3.40 1.06
C GLU A 9 6.47 -2.22 0.75
N ILE A 10 5.58 -1.89 1.67
CA ILE A 10 4.76 -0.67 1.61
C ILE A 10 5.23 0.26 2.72
N LYS A 11 5.42 1.52 2.40
CA LYS A 11 5.74 2.56 3.38
C LYS A 11 4.85 3.79 3.17
N PRO A 12 4.26 4.32 4.22
CA PRO A 12 4.27 3.82 5.58
C PRO A 12 3.59 2.45 5.65
N GLY A 13 4.08 1.59 6.52
CA GLY A 13 3.45 0.30 6.75
C GLY A 13 2.20 0.43 7.60
N ASP A 14 1.93 -0.58 8.43
CA ASP A 14 0.76 -0.58 9.31
C ASP A 14 0.75 0.66 10.20
N GLY A 15 -0.43 1.17 10.50
CA GLY A 15 -0.51 2.35 11.35
C GLY A 15 -1.92 2.84 11.60
N VAL A 16 -1.96 4.01 12.24
CA VAL A 16 -3.20 4.70 12.57
C VAL A 16 -3.27 5.97 11.73
N VAL A 17 -4.39 6.22 11.09
CA VAL A 17 -4.60 7.37 10.24
C VAL A 17 -5.92 8.05 10.61
N LYS A 18 -6.09 9.29 10.19
CA LYS A 18 -7.28 10.08 10.54
C LYS A 18 -8.24 10.20 9.36
N VAL A 19 -9.52 10.19 9.69
CA VAL A 19 -10.57 10.47 8.71
C VAL A 19 -10.30 11.80 8.02
N GLY A 20 -10.44 11.82 6.71
CA GLY A 20 -10.31 13.03 5.90
C GLY A 20 -8.88 13.42 5.54
N THR A 21 -7.87 12.73 6.07
CA THR A 21 -6.48 13.04 5.77
C THR A 21 -5.93 12.00 4.80
N ALA A 22 -5.93 12.34 3.51
CA ALA A 22 -5.39 11.45 2.48
C ALA A 22 -3.87 11.33 2.61
N PHE A 23 -3.33 10.18 2.27
CA PHE A 23 -1.90 9.95 2.35
C PHE A 23 -1.44 9.04 1.21
N GLN A 24 -0.16 9.13 0.88
CA GLN A 24 0.43 8.36 -0.21
C GLN A 24 1.16 7.15 0.35
N LEU A 25 0.84 5.97 -0.18
CA LEU A 25 1.62 4.77 0.07
C LEU A 25 2.69 4.64 -1.01
N ASN A 26 3.86 4.22 -0.61
CA ASN A 26 4.96 3.97 -1.52
C ASN A 26 5.30 2.48 -1.50
N LEU A 27 5.46 1.90 -2.67
CA LEU A 27 5.78 0.49 -2.83
C LEU A 27 7.23 0.35 -3.22
N PHE A 28 7.93 -0.58 -2.56
CA PHE A 28 9.33 -0.87 -2.84
C PHE A 28 9.49 -2.35 -3.16
N ALA A 29 10.28 -2.65 -4.17
CA ALA A 29 10.68 -4.01 -4.48
C ALA A 29 12.01 -4.29 -3.79
N VAL A 30 12.09 -5.43 -3.11
CA VAL A 30 13.30 -5.86 -2.41
C VAL A 30 13.94 -6.97 -3.24
N ASP A 31 15.24 -6.83 -3.54
CA ASP A 31 15.96 -7.83 -4.33
C ASP A 31 16.73 -8.80 -3.42
N ARG A 32 17.42 -9.77 -4.05
CA ARG A 32 18.15 -10.81 -3.32
C ARG A 32 19.27 -10.27 -2.44
N ARG A 33 19.76 -9.10 -2.76
CA ARG A 33 20.89 -8.48 -2.04
C ARG A 33 20.41 -7.57 -0.93
N GLY A 34 19.09 -7.48 -0.75
CA GLY A 34 18.50 -6.57 0.24
C GLY A 34 18.37 -5.13 -0.25
N GLY A 35 18.69 -4.87 -1.52
CA GLY A 35 18.46 -3.55 -2.11
C GLY A 35 16.98 -3.31 -2.34
N THR A 36 16.59 -2.04 -2.32
CA THR A 36 15.18 -1.65 -2.55
C THR A 36 15.09 -0.67 -3.70
N ASP A 37 14.05 -0.83 -4.52
CA ASP A 37 13.73 0.09 -5.59
C ASP A 37 12.30 0.58 -5.43
N LEU A 38 12.11 1.88 -5.56
CA LEU A 38 10.77 2.46 -5.54
C LEU A 38 10.03 2.04 -6.81
N ILE A 39 8.84 1.48 -6.61
CA ILE A 39 7.94 1.12 -7.72
C ILE A 39 6.95 2.27 -7.87
N PRO A 40 6.85 2.87 -9.07
CA PRO A 40 5.82 3.89 -9.29
C PRO A 40 4.44 3.33 -8.94
N GLY A 41 3.64 4.13 -8.23
CA GLY A 41 2.34 3.66 -7.73
C GLY A 41 1.43 3.11 -8.83
N ASN A 42 1.47 3.74 -10.02
CA ASN A 42 0.63 3.31 -11.13
C ASN A 42 1.10 2.02 -11.80
N MET A 43 2.23 1.46 -11.38
CA MET A 43 2.73 0.18 -11.90
C MET A 43 2.25 -1.01 -11.08
N ALA A 44 1.63 -0.77 -9.94
CA ALA A 44 1.12 -1.82 -9.06
C ALA A 44 -0.40 -1.83 -9.08
N ALA A 45 -0.98 -2.97 -8.69
CA ALA A 45 -2.42 -3.07 -8.48
C ALA A 45 -2.69 -2.86 -7.00
N TRP A 46 -3.58 -1.93 -6.68
CA TRP A 46 -3.92 -1.56 -5.31
C TRP A 46 -5.37 -1.92 -5.02
N SER A 47 -5.64 -2.41 -3.83
CA SER A 47 -7.01 -2.69 -3.40
C SER A 47 -7.17 -2.44 -1.91
N SER A 48 -8.39 -2.09 -1.52
CA SER A 48 -8.78 -1.89 -0.12
C SER A 48 -9.74 -2.98 0.29
N SER A 49 -9.56 -3.53 1.48
CA SER A 49 -10.46 -4.55 2.01
C SER A 49 -11.84 -3.99 2.36
N ASP A 50 -11.93 -2.69 2.62
CA ASP A 50 -13.20 -2.04 2.91
C ASP A 50 -13.17 -0.59 2.41
N GLU A 51 -13.72 -0.38 1.23
CA GLU A 51 -13.72 0.93 0.59
C GLU A 51 -14.62 1.94 1.28
N ARG A 52 -15.51 1.48 2.15
CA ARG A 52 -16.33 2.38 2.96
C ARG A 52 -15.51 3.03 4.07
N VAL A 53 -14.48 2.34 4.54
CA VAL A 53 -13.56 2.86 5.55
C VAL A 53 -12.50 3.72 4.90
N ALA A 54 -11.87 3.23 3.84
CA ALA A 54 -10.88 4.00 3.08
C ALA A 54 -10.76 3.45 1.67
N GLU A 55 -10.58 4.35 0.72
CA GLU A 55 -10.34 3.98 -0.67
C GLU A 55 -8.87 4.16 -1.01
N VAL A 56 -8.38 3.36 -1.96
CA VAL A 56 -7.05 3.54 -2.52
C VAL A 56 -7.20 3.70 -4.04
N ASN A 57 -6.50 4.69 -4.61
CA ASN A 57 -6.55 4.90 -6.05
C ASN A 57 -5.42 4.13 -6.75
N ARG A 58 -5.34 4.27 -8.07
CA ARG A 58 -4.37 3.55 -8.88
C ARG A 58 -2.92 3.90 -8.59
N GLN A 59 -2.70 5.02 -7.91
CA GLN A 59 -1.35 5.49 -7.61
C GLN A 59 -0.94 5.17 -6.17
N GLY A 60 -1.80 4.47 -5.43
CA GLY A 60 -1.50 4.12 -4.05
C GLY A 60 -1.82 5.21 -3.05
N ARG A 61 -2.64 6.21 -3.45
CA ARG A 61 -3.08 7.25 -2.54
C ARG A 61 -4.34 6.81 -1.84
N VAL A 62 -4.32 6.86 -0.51
CA VAL A 62 -5.42 6.39 0.34
C VAL A 62 -6.21 7.57 0.84
N THR A 63 -7.54 7.46 0.77
CA THR A 63 -8.46 8.48 1.29
C THR A 63 -9.31 7.85 2.39
N PRO A 64 -8.99 8.10 3.67
CA PRO A 64 -9.81 7.59 4.77
C PRO A 64 -11.15 8.34 4.85
N ARG A 65 -12.23 7.57 4.98
CA ARG A 65 -13.59 8.12 4.96
C ARG A 65 -14.34 7.92 6.26
N ARG A 66 -14.13 6.80 6.95
CA ARG A 66 -14.86 6.43 8.16
C ARG A 66 -13.92 5.79 9.16
N VAL A 67 -14.26 5.88 10.42
CA VAL A 67 -13.58 5.15 11.49
C VAL A 67 -13.75 3.65 11.25
N GLY A 68 -12.68 2.90 11.38
CA GLY A 68 -12.68 1.45 11.20
C GLY A 68 -11.30 0.92 10.88
N SER A 69 -11.25 -0.36 10.59
CA SER A 69 -10.00 -1.05 10.23
C SER A 69 -10.09 -1.54 8.80
N LEU A 70 -8.97 -1.52 8.11
CA LEU A 70 -8.90 -2.04 6.74
C LEU A 70 -7.48 -2.50 6.45
N THR A 71 -7.35 -3.24 5.34
CA THR A 71 -6.08 -3.68 4.82
C THR A 71 -5.95 -3.22 3.38
N ILE A 72 -4.82 -2.62 3.04
CA ILE A 72 -4.49 -2.26 1.66
C ILE A 72 -3.56 -3.33 1.11
N THR A 73 -3.87 -3.82 -0.08
CA THR A 73 -3.05 -4.82 -0.76
C THR A 73 -2.43 -4.18 -2.00
N ALA A 74 -1.13 -4.36 -2.18
CA ALA A 74 -0.44 -3.98 -3.40
C ALA A 74 0.14 -5.23 -4.05
N THR A 75 -0.05 -5.35 -5.36
CA THR A 75 0.43 -6.50 -6.13
C THR A 75 1.32 -5.99 -7.26
N TYR A 76 2.49 -6.59 -7.40
CA TYR A 76 3.44 -6.23 -8.44
C TYR A 76 4.31 -7.45 -8.76
N ALA A 77 4.52 -7.71 -10.05
CA ALA A 77 5.39 -8.80 -10.51
C ALA A 77 5.04 -10.16 -9.90
N GLY A 78 3.74 -10.42 -9.74
CA GLY A 78 3.26 -11.68 -9.18
C GLY A 78 3.37 -11.80 -7.68
N LYS A 79 3.79 -10.76 -6.99
CA LYS A 79 3.92 -10.73 -5.53
C LYS A 79 2.93 -9.74 -4.94
N SER A 80 2.52 -9.99 -3.71
CA SER A 80 1.58 -9.11 -2.98
C SER A 80 2.12 -8.77 -1.61
N VAL A 81 1.75 -7.59 -1.13
CA VAL A 81 2.08 -7.14 0.22
C VAL A 81 0.85 -6.44 0.81
N LEU A 82 0.69 -6.57 2.12
CA LEU A 82 -0.44 -6.02 2.84
C LEU A 82 0.02 -4.95 3.82
N ALA A 83 -0.80 -3.92 4.00
CA ALA A 83 -0.60 -2.93 5.05
C ALA A 83 -1.93 -2.74 5.78
N ALA A 84 -1.93 -2.93 7.09
CA ALA A 84 -3.14 -2.81 7.91
C ALA A 84 -3.19 -1.44 8.56
N PHE A 85 -4.34 -0.78 8.44
CA PHE A 85 -4.53 0.55 9.00
C PHE A 85 -5.78 0.61 9.85
N SER A 86 -5.72 1.43 10.90
CA SER A 86 -6.89 1.81 11.69
C SER A 86 -7.19 3.26 11.41
N VAL A 87 -8.41 3.55 11.00
CA VAL A 87 -8.85 4.92 10.75
C VAL A 87 -9.55 5.42 12.02
N VAL A 88 -9.09 6.54 12.52
CA VAL A 88 -9.65 7.17 13.73
C VAL A 88 -10.13 8.58 13.42
N ASP A 89 -10.91 9.10 14.33
CA ASP A 89 -11.51 10.42 14.19
C ASP A 89 -10.54 11.53 14.63
#